data_a7402f5070b6286730d77d2b018d4e8d
#
_entry.id   a7402f5070b6286730d77d2b018d4e8d
#
_cell.length_a   1.000
_cell.length_b   1.000
_cell.length_c   1.000
_cell.angle_alpha   90.00
_cell.angle_beta   90.00
_cell.angle_gamma   90.00
#
_symmetry.space_group_name_H-M   'P 1'
#
loop_
_entity.id
_entity.type
_entity.pdbx_description
1 polymer ?
#
loop_
_entity_poly.entity_id
_entity_poly.type
_entity_poly.pdbx_seq_one_letter_code
_entity_poly.pdbx_strand_id
1 'polypeptide(L)'
;TKEGVIIEILASRTKNQLREIMKAYEEDYGSSLEEDIQADTSGYLERILVCLLQGSRDDVSSFVDPGLALQDAQDLYAAGEKIRGTDEMKFITILCTRSATHLLRVFEEYEKIANKSIEDSIKSETHGSLEEAMLTVGKSSDLHVFQATGLTV
;
A
#
# COMPACT_ATOMS: atom_id res chain seq x y z
N THR A 1 -13.23 6.65 11.33
CA THR A 1 -13.74 5.29 11.61
C THR A 1 -12.63 4.43 12.21
N LYS A 2 -12.99 3.37 12.89
CA LYS A 2 -12.02 2.41 13.43
C LYS A 2 -11.20 1.78 12.31
N GLU A 3 -11.82 1.53 11.17
CA GLU A 3 -11.12 0.99 9.99
C GLU A 3 -10.06 1.95 9.47
N GLY A 4 -10.36 3.25 9.42
CA GLY A 4 -9.41 4.26 8.99
C GLY A 4 -8.17 4.33 9.86
N VAL A 5 -8.33 4.19 11.17
CA VAL A 5 -7.21 4.18 12.12
C VAL A 5 -6.33 2.94 11.90
N ILE A 6 -6.93 1.78 11.73
CA ILE A 6 -6.18 0.53 11.47
C ILE A 6 -5.40 0.63 10.16
N ILE A 7 -6.04 1.11 9.10
CA ILE A 7 -5.40 1.31 7.80
C ILE A 7 -4.18 2.22 7.93
N GLU A 8 -4.34 3.35 8.60
CA GLU A 8 -3.26 4.32 8.79
C GLU A 8 -2.09 3.70 9.56
N ILE A 9 -2.36 2.98 10.64
CA ILE A 9 -1.33 2.33 11.44
C ILE A 9 -0.58 1.28 10.61
N LEU A 10 -1.29 0.37 9.98
CA LEU A 10 -0.66 -0.71 9.20
C LEU A 10 0.13 -0.19 8.00
N ALA A 11 -0.34 0.87 7.36
CA ALA A 11 0.33 1.46 6.20
C ALA A 11 1.57 2.28 6.56
N SER A 12 1.66 2.82 7.78
CA SER A 12 2.69 3.77 8.18
C SER A 12 3.82 3.18 9.03
N ARG A 13 3.62 2.02 9.63
CA ARG A 13 4.60 1.44 10.55
C ARG A 13 5.64 0.59 9.82
N THR A 14 6.85 0.52 10.38
CA THR A 14 7.92 -0.34 9.86
C THR A 14 7.61 -1.81 10.17
N LYS A 15 8.34 -2.73 9.52
CA LYS A 15 8.22 -4.17 9.81
C LYS A 15 8.44 -4.48 11.29
N ASN A 16 9.46 -3.86 11.90
CA ASN A 16 9.76 -4.09 13.31
C ASN A 16 8.66 -3.57 14.21
N GLN A 17 8.14 -2.38 13.92
CA GLN A 17 7.02 -1.82 14.67
C GLN A 17 5.76 -2.68 14.55
N LEU A 18 5.46 -3.20 13.35
CA LEU A 18 4.32 -4.08 13.14
C LEU A 18 4.47 -5.39 13.92
N ARG A 19 5.67 -5.97 13.98
CA ARG A 19 5.92 -7.18 14.77
C ARG A 19 5.66 -6.93 16.25
N GLU A 20 6.11 -5.79 16.77
CA GLU A 20 5.87 -5.42 18.17
C GLU A 20 4.39 -5.19 18.45
N ILE A 21 3.67 -4.55 17.52
CA ILE A 21 2.23 -4.34 17.64
C ILE A 21 1.49 -5.68 17.67
N MET A 22 1.84 -6.61 16.77
CA MET A 22 1.23 -7.94 16.74
C MET A 22 1.47 -8.72 18.03
N LYS A 23 2.69 -8.64 18.55
CA LYS A 23 3.05 -9.31 19.80
C LYS A 23 2.27 -8.74 20.98
N ALA A 24 2.22 -7.42 21.09
CA ALA A 24 1.48 -6.76 22.18
C ALA A 24 -0.02 -7.07 22.10
N TYR A 25 -0.57 -7.10 20.90
CA TYR A 25 -1.98 -7.43 20.70
C TYR A 25 -2.30 -8.85 21.19
N GLU A 26 -1.46 -9.81 20.82
CA GLU A 26 -1.65 -11.20 21.23
C GLU A 26 -1.50 -11.36 22.75
N GLU A 27 -0.54 -10.68 23.37
CA GLU A 27 -0.37 -10.70 24.83
C GLU A 27 -1.58 -10.10 25.55
N ASP A 28 -2.15 -9.01 25.02
CA ASP A 28 -3.26 -8.30 25.67
C ASP A 28 -4.63 -8.98 25.45
N TYR A 29 -4.85 -9.56 24.27
CA TYR A 29 -6.16 -10.06 23.88
C TYR A 29 -6.23 -11.58 23.72
N GLY A 30 -5.11 -12.27 23.75
CA GLY A 30 -5.07 -13.74 23.62
C GLY A 30 -5.42 -14.28 22.26
N SER A 31 -5.56 -13.40 21.25
CA SER A 31 -5.83 -13.76 19.87
C SER A 31 -4.87 -13.05 18.93
N SER A 32 -4.66 -13.60 17.73
CA SER A 32 -3.82 -13.01 16.71
C SER A 32 -4.54 -11.81 16.07
N LEU A 33 -3.81 -10.69 15.91
CA LEU A 33 -4.34 -9.52 15.21
C LEU A 33 -4.75 -9.88 13.77
N GLU A 34 -3.96 -10.71 13.09
CA GLU A 34 -4.28 -11.18 11.74
C GLU A 34 -5.60 -11.93 11.70
N GLU A 35 -5.80 -12.86 12.62
CA GLU A 35 -7.06 -13.62 12.72
C GLU A 35 -8.26 -12.72 12.98
N ASP A 36 -8.10 -11.74 13.86
CA ASP A 36 -9.18 -10.81 14.19
C ASP A 36 -9.51 -9.89 13.01
N ILE A 37 -8.52 -9.44 12.26
CA ILE A 37 -8.74 -8.67 11.03
C ILE A 37 -9.48 -9.52 10.00
N GLN A 38 -9.09 -10.78 9.82
CA GLN A 38 -9.75 -11.70 8.90
C GLN A 38 -11.20 -11.98 9.30
N ALA A 39 -11.47 -12.02 10.60
CA ALA A 39 -12.84 -12.24 11.11
C ALA A 39 -13.73 -11.01 10.91
N ASP A 40 -13.16 -9.80 10.99
CA ASP A 40 -13.92 -8.55 10.98
C ASP A 40 -13.99 -7.88 9.61
N THR A 41 -13.22 -8.34 8.63
CA THR A 41 -13.18 -7.76 7.29
C THR A 41 -13.32 -8.84 6.23
N SER A 42 -13.56 -8.42 4.99
CA SER A 42 -13.72 -9.35 3.87
C SER A 42 -13.25 -8.71 2.56
N GLY A 43 -13.16 -9.53 1.51
CA GLY A 43 -12.83 -9.07 0.16
C GLY A 43 -11.44 -8.49 0.03
N TYR A 44 -11.32 -7.48 -0.83
CA TYR A 44 -10.02 -6.86 -1.10
C TYR A 44 -9.49 -6.02 0.06
N LEU A 45 -10.36 -5.48 0.90
CA LEU A 45 -9.92 -4.78 2.10
C LEU A 45 -9.18 -5.72 3.05
N GLU A 46 -9.73 -6.90 3.29
CA GLU A 46 -9.05 -7.94 4.08
C GLU A 46 -7.67 -8.24 3.51
N ARG A 47 -7.59 -8.44 2.20
CA ARG A 47 -6.34 -8.78 1.53
C ARG A 47 -5.27 -7.69 1.67
N ILE A 48 -5.64 -6.42 1.50
CA ILE A 48 -4.67 -5.33 1.64
C ILE A 48 -4.21 -5.19 3.10
N LEU A 49 -5.11 -5.32 4.07
CA LEU A 49 -4.76 -5.24 5.49
C LEU A 49 -3.84 -6.37 5.92
N VAL A 50 -4.14 -7.60 5.52
CA VAL A 50 -3.29 -8.77 5.82
C VAL A 50 -1.92 -8.64 5.15
N CYS A 51 -1.88 -8.19 3.91
CA CYS A 51 -0.62 -7.97 3.19
C CYS A 51 0.26 -6.95 3.90
N LEU A 52 -0.32 -5.84 4.35
CA LEU A 52 0.41 -4.82 5.11
C LEU A 52 0.90 -5.37 6.46
N LEU A 53 0.07 -6.14 7.14
CA LEU A 53 0.40 -6.70 8.45
C LEU A 53 1.53 -7.72 8.38
N GLN A 54 1.60 -8.50 7.31
CA GLN A 54 2.68 -9.49 7.12
C GLN A 54 4.05 -8.84 6.91
N GLY A 55 4.09 -7.52 6.67
CA GLY A 55 5.34 -6.81 6.50
C GLY A 55 6.12 -7.25 5.26
N SER A 56 5.42 -7.67 4.22
CA SER A 56 6.04 -8.09 2.95
C SER A 56 6.61 -6.92 2.15
N ARG A 57 6.31 -5.69 2.55
CA ARG A 57 6.85 -4.50 1.93
C ARG A 57 8.29 -4.28 2.36
N ASP A 58 9.19 -4.07 1.41
CA ASP A 58 10.59 -3.77 1.71
C ASP A 58 10.71 -2.43 2.43
N ASP A 59 11.71 -2.33 3.31
CA ASP A 59 12.07 -1.07 3.93
C ASP A 59 12.57 -0.08 2.87
N VAL A 60 12.61 1.21 3.23
CA VAL A 60 13.13 2.24 2.31
C VAL A 60 14.53 1.87 1.87
N SER A 61 14.71 1.73 0.56
CA SER A 61 15.97 1.41 -0.06
C SER A 61 16.42 2.57 -0.95
N SER A 62 17.72 2.81 -1.01
CA SER A 62 18.28 3.79 -1.94
C SER A 62 18.32 3.28 -3.38
N PHE A 63 18.19 1.97 -3.56
CA PHE A 63 18.21 1.36 -4.89
C PHE A 63 16.81 1.30 -5.48
N VAL A 64 16.70 1.79 -6.71
CA VAL A 64 15.47 1.68 -7.51
C VAL A 64 15.85 1.09 -8.86
N ASP A 65 15.15 0.03 -9.26
CA ASP A 65 15.29 -0.54 -10.60
C ASP A 65 14.37 0.22 -11.56
N PRO A 66 14.89 1.07 -12.45
CA PRO A 66 14.04 1.86 -13.34
C PRO A 66 13.20 1.00 -14.28
N GLY A 67 13.74 -0.13 -14.71
CA GLY A 67 13.01 -1.05 -15.60
C GLY A 67 11.81 -1.67 -14.91
N LEU A 68 11.98 -2.12 -13.66
CA LEU A 68 10.89 -2.68 -12.88
C LEU A 68 9.86 -1.59 -12.51
N ALA A 69 10.31 -0.39 -12.19
CA ALA A 69 9.39 0.72 -11.90
C ALA A 69 8.51 1.06 -13.11
N LEU A 70 9.09 1.08 -14.30
CA LEU A 70 8.32 1.30 -15.53
C LEU A 70 7.35 0.15 -15.77
N GLN A 71 7.79 -1.09 -15.57
CA GLN A 71 6.93 -2.25 -15.73
C GLN A 71 5.75 -2.22 -14.74
N ASP A 72 6.01 -1.89 -13.48
CA ASP A 72 4.96 -1.77 -12.47
C ASP A 72 3.95 -0.68 -12.86
N ALA A 73 4.41 0.45 -13.37
CA ALA A 73 3.54 1.53 -13.83
C ALA A 73 2.66 1.08 -15.00
N GLN A 74 3.22 0.34 -15.94
CA GLN A 74 2.48 -0.22 -17.07
C GLN A 74 1.46 -1.26 -16.59
N ASP A 75 1.82 -2.09 -15.62
CA ASP A 75 0.91 -3.09 -15.03
C ASP A 75 -0.27 -2.42 -14.31
N LEU A 76 -0.01 -1.35 -13.56
CA LEU A 76 -1.08 -0.59 -12.91
C LEU A 76 -2.01 0.05 -13.94
N TYR A 77 -1.45 0.63 -15.00
CA TYR A 77 -2.24 1.21 -16.07
C TYR A 77 -3.12 0.17 -16.76
N ALA A 78 -2.55 -0.98 -17.07
CA ALA A 78 -3.28 -2.08 -17.70
C ALA A 78 -4.37 -2.65 -16.77
N ALA A 79 -4.14 -2.66 -15.46
CA ALA A 79 -5.08 -3.19 -14.48
C ALA A 79 -6.27 -2.25 -14.22
N GLY A 80 -6.15 -0.97 -14.49
CA GLY A 80 -7.21 0.02 -14.25
C GLY A 80 -7.69 0.71 -15.52
N GLU A 81 -6.91 1.68 -15.97
CA GLU A 81 -7.35 2.60 -17.04
C GLU A 81 -7.54 1.94 -18.41
N LYS A 82 -6.82 0.86 -18.68
CA LYS A 82 -6.83 0.20 -19.98
C LYS A 82 -7.94 -0.83 -20.15
N ILE A 83 -8.57 -1.26 -19.06
CA ILE A 83 -9.62 -2.28 -19.10
C ILE A 83 -10.93 -1.72 -18.55
N ARG A 84 -12.02 -2.45 -18.87
CA ARG A 84 -13.33 -2.16 -18.28
C ARG A 84 -13.43 -2.87 -16.93
N GLY A 85 -13.47 -2.11 -15.86
CA GLY A 85 -13.34 -2.62 -14.50
C GLY A 85 -11.91 -2.45 -13.99
N THR A 86 -11.56 -3.13 -12.92
CA THR A 86 -10.26 -2.98 -12.27
C THR A 86 -9.74 -4.33 -11.79
N ASP A 87 -8.46 -4.60 -12.01
CA ASP A 87 -7.76 -5.71 -11.38
C ASP A 87 -7.19 -5.22 -10.03
N GLU A 88 -8.01 -5.27 -8.99
CA GLU A 88 -7.66 -4.78 -7.65
C GLU A 88 -6.47 -5.53 -7.05
N MET A 89 -6.32 -6.82 -7.34
CA MET A 89 -5.21 -7.61 -6.82
C MET A 89 -3.87 -7.13 -7.35
N LYS A 90 -3.81 -6.67 -8.59
CA LYS A 90 -2.58 -6.11 -9.16
C LYS A 90 -2.20 -4.83 -8.42
N PHE A 91 -3.16 -3.94 -8.16
CA PHE A 91 -2.94 -2.73 -7.37
C PHE A 91 -2.44 -3.06 -5.97
N ILE A 92 -3.12 -3.98 -5.28
CA ILE A 92 -2.76 -4.39 -3.92
C ILE A 92 -1.34 -4.96 -3.89
N THR A 93 -1.01 -5.86 -4.80
CA THR A 93 0.30 -6.50 -4.83
C THR A 93 1.42 -5.48 -5.00
N ILE A 94 1.30 -4.57 -5.96
CA ILE A 94 2.34 -3.57 -6.21
C ILE A 94 2.43 -2.58 -5.04
N LEU A 95 1.30 -2.03 -4.58
CA LEU A 95 1.30 -1.04 -3.49
C LEU A 95 1.83 -1.60 -2.17
N CYS A 96 1.54 -2.86 -1.87
CA CYS A 96 1.88 -3.45 -0.57
C CYS A 96 3.25 -4.13 -0.52
N THR A 97 3.83 -4.52 -1.66
CA THR A 97 5.08 -5.29 -1.68
C THR A 97 6.31 -4.50 -2.10
N ARG A 98 6.14 -3.42 -2.84
CA ARG A 98 7.27 -2.61 -3.30
C ARG A 98 7.73 -1.65 -2.19
N SER A 99 9.03 -1.31 -2.18
CA SER A 99 9.55 -0.33 -1.24
C SER A 99 8.94 1.05 -1.48
N ALA A 100 8.95 1.90 -0.45
CA ALA A 100 8.44 3.26 -0.58
C ALA A 100 9.18 4.05 -1.66
N THR A 101 10.50 3.93 -1.72
CA THR A 101 11.33 4.61 -2.73
C THR A 101 10.99 4.14 -4.14
N HIS A 102 10.82 2.82 -4.31
CA HIS A 102 10.42 2.25 -5.60
C HIS A 102 9.03 2.74 -6.02
N LEU A 103 8.07 2.76 -5.10
CA LEU A 103 6.70 3.22 -5.40
C LEU A 103 6.67 4.67 -5.87
N LEU A 104 7.48 5.57 -5.30
CA LEU A 104 7.53 6.95 -5.76
C LEU A 104 7.95 7.02 -7.24
N ARG A 105 8.92 6.21 -7.63
CA ARG A 105 9.33 6.14 -9.04
C ARG A 105 8.23 5.54 -9.92
N VAL A 106 7.54 4.51 -9.43
CA VAL A 106 6.39 3.93 -10.13
C VAL A 106 5.32 4.99 -10.39
N PHE A 107 5.02 5.81 -9.39
CA PHE A 107 4.00 6.86 -9.51
C PHE A 107 4.40 7.94 -10.51
N GLU A 108 5.67 8.32 -10.57
CA GLU A 108 6.18 9.24 -11.58
C GLU A 108 6.01 8.67 -12.99
N GLU A 109 6.41 7.42 -13.19
CA GLU A 109 6.26 6.75 -14.49
C GLU A 109 4.78 6.56 -14.87
N TYR A 110 3.93 6.23 -13.88
CA TYR A 110 2.50 6.10 -14.07
C TYR A 110 1.86 7.40 -14.59
N GLU A 111 2.22 8.53 -14.00
CA GLU A 111 1.67 9.81 -14.41
C GLU A 111 2.01 10.16 -15.85
N LYS A 112 3.21 9.80 -16.31
CA LYS A 112 3.62 9.97 -17.70
C LYS A 112 2.80 9.09 -18.65
N ILE A 113 2.51 7.86 -18.27
CA ILE A 113 1.75 6.90 -19.09
C ILE A 113 0.27 7.25 -19.13
N ALA A 114 -0.33 7.49 -17.97
CA ALA A 114 -1.76 7.66 -17.81
C ALA A 114 -2.24 9.10 -18.02
N ASN A 115 -1.33 10.07 -17.99
CA ASN A 115 -1.62 11.51 -18.01
C ASN A 115 -2.57 11.91 -16.87
N LYS A 116 -2.45 11.24 -15.74
CA LYS A 116 -3.16 11.56 -14.48
C LYS A 116 -2.40 10.90 -13.34
N SER A 117 -2.61 11.38 -12.12
CA SER A 117 -1.90 10.84 -10.95
C SER A 117 -2.44 9.46 -10.59
N ILE A 118 -1.61 8.68 -9.88
CA ILE A 118 -2.06 7.39 -9.34
C ILE A 118 -3.23 7.60 -8.34
N GLU A 119 -3.22 8.69 -7.61
CA GLU A 119 -4.29 9.02 -6.67
C GLU A 119 -5.63 9.20 -7.39
N ASP A 120 -5.65 9.93 -8.50
CA ASP A 120 -6.84 10.13 -9.31
C ASP A 120 -7.34 8.82 -9.90
N SER A 121 -6.42 7.95 -10.33
CA SER A 121 -6.77 6.62 -10.84
C SER A 121 -7.39 5.75 -9.75
N ILE A 122 -6.81 5.73 -8.56
CA ILE A 122 -7.36 4.98 -7.43
C ILE A 122 -8.78 5.47 -7.12
N LYS A 123 -9.00 6.77 -7.09
CA LYS A 123 -10.31 7.36 -6.84
C LYS A 123 -11.35 7.01 -7.90
N SER A 124 -10.93 6.90 -9.15
CA SER A 124 -11.84 6.54 -10.25
C SER A 124 -12.10 5.04 -10.36
N GLU A 125 -11.15 4.20 -9.93
CA GLU A 125 -11.20 2.74 -10.10
C GLU A 125 -11.70 2.01 -8.85
N THR A 126 -11.64 2.63 -7.68
CA THR A 126 -12.05 2.02 -6.41
C THR A 126 -12.95 2.98 -5.61
N HIS A 127 -13.56 2.45 -4.56
CA HIS A 127 -14.42 3.23 -3.68
C HIS A 127 -14.43 2.63 -2.27
N GLY A 128 -14.92 3.41 -1.30
CA GLY A 128 -15.08 2.96 0.08
C GLY A 128 -13.74 2.72 0.79
N SER A 129 -13.72 1.72 1.65
CA SER A 129 -12.56 1.42 2.50
C SER A 129 -11.34 0.97 1.71
N LEU A 130 -11.54 0.32 0.57
CA LEU A 130 -10.43 -0.09 -0.31
C LEU A 130 -9.73 1.12 -0.90
N GLU A 131 -10.49 2.10 -1.39
CA GLU A 131 -9.95 3.38 -1.88
C GLU A 131 -9.13 4.06 -0.79
N GLU A 132 -9.69 4.17 0.41
CA GLU A 132 -9.01 4.76 1.57
C GLU A 132 -7.69 4.05 1.87
N ALA A 133 -7.71 2.71 1.88
CA ALA A 133 -6.51 1.92 2.14
C ALA A 133 -5.42 2.14 1.09
N MET A 134 -5.78 2.13 -0.19
CA MET A 134 -4.83 2.33 -1.27
C MET A 134 -4.23 3.74 -1.26
N LEU A 135 -5.06 4.78 -1.03
CA LEU A 135 -4.59 6.16 -0.94
C LEU A 135 -3.64 6.35 0.25
N THR A 136 -3.95 5.73 1.37
CA THR A 136 -3.13 5.82 2.58
C THR A 136 -1.76 5.17 2.37
N VAL A 137 -1.70 4.02 1.71
CA VAL A 137 -0.42 3.35 1.36
C VAL A 137 0.43 4.25 0.46
N GLY A 138 -0.17 4.90 -0.54
CA GLY A 138 0.54 5.82 -1.42
C GLY A 138 1.12 7.01 -0.68
N LYS A 139 0.34 7.63 0.19
CA LYS A 139 0.80 8.76 1.02
C LYS A 139 1.88 8.36 2.01
N SER A 140 1.77 7.16 2.59
CA SER A 140 2.77 6.64 3.52
C SER A 140 4.12 6.42 2.84
N SER A 141 4.14 6.13 1.54
CA SER A 141 5.37 6.00 0.76
C SER A 141 6.13 7.33 0.73
N ASP A 142 5.44 8.44 0.49
CA ASP A 142 6.05 9.77 0.53
C ASP A 142 6.64 10.08 1.91
N LEU A 143 5.89 9.80 2.96
CA LEU A 143 6.33 10.07 4.33
C LEU A 143 7.54 9.23 4.72
N HIS A 144 7.56 7.95 4.37
CA HIS A 144 8.69 7.06 4.66
C HIS A 144 9.97 7.54 3.97
N VAL A 145 9.90 7.95 2.72
CA VAL A 145 11.06 8.48 1.99
C VAL A 145 11.54 9.78 2.63
N PHE A 146 10.62 10.67 2.98
CA PHE A 146 10.96 11.92 3.67
C PHE A 146 11.69 11.66 4.99
N GLN A 147 11.17 10.77 5.83
CA GLN A 147 11.78 10.44 7.14
C GLN A 147 13.15 9.80 7.00
N ALA A 148 13.35 8.96 5.99
CA ALA A 148 14.61 8.24 5.79
C ALA A 148 15.69 9.11 5.14
N THR A 149 15.30 10.03 4.22
CA THR A 149 16.24 10.81 3.41
C THR A 149 16.36 12.25 3.84
N GLY A 150 15.42 12.77 4.62
CA GLY A 150 15.35 14.17 5.01
C GLY A 150 14.95 15.11 3.86
N LEU A 151 14.49 14.57 2.73
CA LEU A 151 14.05 15.37 1.60
C LEU A 151 12.61 15.85 1.80
N THR A 152 12.37 17.11 1.46
CA THR A 152 11.02 17.67 1.45
C THR A 152 10.30 17.23 0.18
N VAL A 153 9.12 16.76 0.33
CA VAL A 153 8.29 16.35 -0.81
C VAL A 153 7.35 17.50 -1.19
#